data_29e9cbbeccca156858c59c860c0caf74
#
_entry.id   29e9cbbeccca156858c59c860c0caf74
#
_cell.length_a   1.000
_cell.length_b   1.000
_cell.length_c   1.000
_cell.angle_alpha   90.00
_cell.angle_beta   90.00
_cell.angle_gamma   90.00
#
_symmetry.space_group_name_H-M   'P 1'
#
loop_
_entity.id
_entity.type
_entity.pdbx_description
1 polymer ?
#
loop_
_entity_poly.entity_id
_entity_poly.type
_entity_poly.pdbx_seq_one_letter_code
_entity_poly.pdbx_strand_id
1 'polypeptide(L)'
;MTTAPATTEAPQQEQAPSARPGRDRYFDLLRALALFRVVLYHLTGWAWLPLVFPSMGVMFALAGNLMARSLRRPAVRVIRGRLRRLLPPLWLLGVVGVTGMVLQGWGPDADGHPGWWWLHLTFWIVPFSDPPYAEGLPGVPGIIGENWAADLAGPLWYIRAYLWYVLLSPLLLKALRALPVVTLSAPIVLAVAFEQGWLTLPGERIPSALTDFSTFGACWILGMAHQEGILRRLPRYIVPSVAPVIALVGLWYALRHDFGTGNDLDSMPLAQALWSFGTVLLLLHVSPSWSEWPDRLRRWAGPIALLNSRAVTIYLWHNTCILVAATLWDHLWGFPVLEQNVPGLLESPWPVLVLVWVLIGGCVLAFGWMEDLAAKQKPRLWPRGEPRVRKRR
;
A
#
# COMPACT_ATOMS: atom_id res chain seq x y z
N MET A 1 25.23 50.35 58.62
CA MET A 1 24.05 50.18 57.78
C MET A 1 24.54 49.95 56.36
N THR A 2 24.64 48.72 55.96
CA THR A 2 25.15 48.32 54.65
C THR A 2 23.97 47.70 53.86
N THR A 3 23.50 48.43 52.87
CA THR A 3 22.39 47.98 51.97
C THR A 3 22.94 47.02 50.94
N ALA A 4 22.40 45.76 50.90
CA ALA A 4 22.68 44.82 49.91
C ALA A 4 21.97 45.16 48.55
N PRO A 5 22.57 44.87 47.37
CA PRO A 5 21.93 45.14 46.08
C PRO A 5 20.88 44.08 45.78
N ALA A 6 19.72 44.52 45.28
CA ALA A 6 18.64 43.69 44.80
C ALA A 6 19.05 42.97 43.50
N THR A 7 19.01 41.65 43.52
CA THR A 7 19.21 40.79 42.34
C THR A 7 17.95 40.87 41.48
N THR A 8 18.04 41.48 40.32
CA THR A 8 16.97 41.49 39.30
C THR A 8 16.95 40.13 38.62
N GLU A 9 15.96 39.31 38.92
CA GLU A 9 15.69 38.07 38.17
C GLU A 9 15.30 38.43 36.72
N ALA A 10 16.06 37.89 35.76
CA ALA A 10 15.73 38.01 34.36
C ALA A 10 14.45 37.21 34.06
N PRO A 11 13.53 37.70 33.22
CA PRO A 11 12.30 36.98 32.87
C PRO A 11 12.63 35.63 32.20
N GLN A 12 12.15 34.54 32.79
CA GLN A 12 12.19 33.22 32.16
C GLN A 12 11.42 33.30 30.83
N GLN A 13 12.13 33.15 29.71
CA GLN A 13 11.53 32.98 28.41
C GLN A 13 10.67 31.71 28.45
N GLU A 14 9.36 31.91 28.49
CA GLU A 14 8.35 30.90 28.36
C GLU A 14 8.59 30.16 27.01
N GLN A 15 9.21 28.98 27.08
CA GLN A 15 9.44 28.16 25.90
C GLN A 15 8.09 27.86 25.26
N ALA A 16 7.82 28.48 24.11
CA ALA A 16 6.64 28.24 23.31
C ALA A 16 6.46 26.72 23.12
N PRO A 17 5.24 26.19 23.34
CA PRO A 17 5.00 24.74 23.22
C PRO A 17 5.44 24.27 21.86
N SER A 18 6.38 23.31 21.82
CA SER A 18 6.92 22.74 20.59
C SER A 18 5.77 22.31 19.69
N ALA A 19 5.61 22.97 18.56
CA ALA A 19 4.57 22.68 17.59
C ALA A 19 4.59 21.18 17.30
N ARG A 20 3.44 20.51 17.47
CA ARG A 20 3.29 19.11 17.13
C ARG A 20 3.81 18.92 15.71
N PRO A 21 4.75 17.98 15.45
CA PRO A 21 5.27 17.80 14.11
C PRO A 21 4.12 17.62 13.14
N GLY A 22 3.97 18.57 12.22
CA GLY A 22 2.89 18.64 11.25
C GLY A 22 2.83 17.38 10.38
N ARG A 23 1.73 17.20 9.69
CA ARG A 23 1.55 16.16 8.69
C ARG A 23 2.51 16.46 7.53
N ASP A 24 3.32 15.49 7.12
CA ASP A 24 4.23 15.65 5.98
C ASP A 24 3.47 15.49 4.67
N ARG A 25 3.36 16.59 3.90
CA ARG A 25 2.64 16.64 2.62
C ARG A 25 3.35 15.87 1.51
N TYR A 26 4.65 15.77 1.59
CA TYR A 26 5.41 14.96 0.63
C TYR A 26 5.02 13.47 0.73
N PHE A 27 4.89 12.94 1.96
CA PHE A 27 4.44 11.57 2.15
C PHE A 27 2.98 11.36 1.73
N ASP A 28 2.14 12.38 1.88
CA ASP A 28 0.76 12.34 1.38
C ASP A 28 0.74 12.25 -0.15
N LEU A 29 1.60 13.01 -0.83
CA LEU A 29 1.76 12.97 -2.29
C LEU A 29 2.25 11.60 -2.76
N LEU A 30 3.34 11.09 -2.16
CA LEU A 30 3.90 9.78 -2.53
C LEU A 30 2.86 8.66 -2.40
N ARG A 31 2.04 8.67 -1.33
CA ARG A 31 0.99 7.67 -1.14
C ARG A 31 -0.12 7.79 -2.18
N ALA A 32 -0.54 9.00 -2.51
CA ALA A 32 -1.56 9.21 -3.53
C ALA A 32 -1.07 8.79 -4.92
N LEU A 33 0.19 9.10 -5.28
CA LEU A 33 0.81 8.65 -6.53
C LEU A 33 0.94 7.11 -6.57
N ALA A 34 1.33 6.49 -5.45
CA ALA A 34 1.41 5.05 -5.35
C ALA A 34 0.06 4.39 -5.61
N LEU A 35 -1.00 4.89 -4.99
CA LEU A 35 -2.34 4.36 -5.15
C LEU A 35 -2.87 4.55 -6.60
N PHE A 36 -2.65 5.73 -7.18
CA PHE A 36 -3.02 5.99 -8.57
C PHE A 36 -2.27 5.05 -9.54
N ARG A 37 -0.96 4.88 -9.35
CA ARG A 37 -0.14 3.97 -10.17
C ARG A 37 -0.62 2.52 -10.05
N VAL A 38 -1.00 2.07 -8.84
CA VAL A 38 -1.52 0.71 -8.65
C VAL A 38 -2.77 0.48 -9.50
N VAL A 39 -3.74 1.40 -9.47
CA VAL A 39 -4.94 1.29 -10.30
C VAL A 39 -4.60 1.29 -11.79
N LEU A 40 -3.69 2.18 -12.22
CA LEU A 40 -3.27 2.25 -13.63
C LEU A 40 -2.57 0.96 -14.09
N TYR A 41 -1.70 0.40 -13.25
CA TYR A 41 -0.98 -0.83 -13.55
C TYR A 41 -1.92 -2.03 -13.70
N HIS A 42 -2.85 -2.22 -12.77
CA HIS A 42 -3.79 -3.33 -12.84
C HIS A 42 -4.78 -3.21 -14.02
N LEU A 43 -5.06 -1.98 -14.49
CA LEU A 43 -5.86 -1.76 -15.69
C LEU A 43 -5.09 -2.07 -16.97
N THR A 44 -3.81 -1.67 -17.05
CA THR A 44 -3.06 -1.66 -18.31
C THR A 44 -2.05 -2.79 -18.45
N GLY A 45 -1.62 -3.38 -17.34
CA GLY A 45 -0.54 -4.38 -17.33
C GLY A 45 0.82 -3.85 -17.81
N TRP A 46 1.03 -2.52 -17.84
CA TRP A 46 2.27 -1.95 -18.37
C TRP A 46 3.47 -2.26 -17.47
N ALA A 47 4.33 -3.19 -17.90
CA ALA A 47 5.51 -3.64 -17.17
C ALA A 47 6.53 -2.54 -16.85
N TRP A 48 6.52 -1.40 -17.55
CA TRP A 48 7.39 -0.26 -17.26
C TRP A 48 6.94 0.60 -16.08
N LEU A 49 5.68 0.52 -15.65
CA LEU A 49 5.17 1.31 -14.53
C LEU A 49 5.88 1.06 -13.20
N PRO A 50 6.19 -0.20 -12.81
CA PRO A 50 7.02 -0.50 -11.63
C PRO A 50 8.41 0.15 -11.68
N LEU A 51 9.00 0.27 -12.88
CA LEU A 51 10.30 0.91 -13.08
C LEU A 51 10.24 2.41 -12.82
N VAL A 52 9.19 3.09 -13.27
CA VAL A 52 9.05 4.53 -13.05
C VAL A 52 8.78 4.85 -11.58
N PHE A 53 7.92 4.06 -10.94
CA PHE A 53 7.54 4.30 -9.56
C PHE A 53 7.17 3.00 -8.82
N PRO A 54 8.02 2.51 -7.90
CA PRO A 54 7.80 1.26 -7.17
C PRO A 54 6.75 1.46 -6.05
N SER A 55 5.48 1.51 -6.43
CA SER A 55 4.37 1.89 -5.56
C SER A 55 4.30 1.07 -4.28
N MET A 56 4.48 -0.25 -4.38
CA MET A 56 4.38 -1.13 -3.20
C MET A 56 5.51 -0.89 -2.23
N GLY A 57 6.76 -0.77 -2.73
CA GLY A 57 7.92 -0.41 -1.90
C GLY A 57 7.73 0.93 -1.18
N VAL A 58 7.20 1.95 -1.89
CA VAL A 58 6.88 3.26 -1.31
C VAL A 58 5.80 3.14 -0.24
N MET A 59 4.70 2.42 -0.50
CA MET A 59 3.61 2.26 0.46
C MET A 59 4.08 1.55 1.74
N PHE A 60 4.87 0.49 1.62
CA PHE A 60 5.44 -0.20 2.78
C PHE A 60 6.44 0.67 3.55
N ALA A 61 7.29 1.45 2.87
CA ALA A 61 8.22 2.35 3.54
C ALA A 61 7.51 3.47 4.30
N LEU A 62 6.49 4.10 3.71
CA LEU A 62 5.69 5.11 4.38
C LEU A 62 4.93 4.54 5.58
N ALA A 63 4.42 3.31 5.46
CA ALA A 63 3.76 2.61 6.56
C ALA A 63 4.74 2.26 7.68
N GLY A 64 5.95 1.78 7.37
CA GLY A 64 7.04 1.52 8.31
C GLY A 64 7.47 2.77 9.06
N ASN A 65 7.61 3.90 8.37
CA ASN A 65 7.91 5.20 8.98
C ASN A 65 6.83 5.60 10.00
N LEU A 66 5.55 5.54 9.60
CA LEU A 66 4.44 5.83 10.51
C LEU A 66 4.33 4.81 11.66
N MET A 67 4.73 3.57 11.43
CA MET A 67 4.73 2.53 12.46
C MET A 67 5.79 2.80 13.51
N ALA A 68 7.03 3.09 13.14
CA ALA A 68 8.11 3.45 14.06
C ALA A 68 7.74 4.67 14.91
N ARG A 69 7.17 5.73 14.29
CA ARG A 69 6.63 6.90 15.00
C ARG A 69 5.55 6.52 16.01
N SER A 70 4.67 5.59 15.65
CA SER A 70 3.56 5.15 16.50
C SER A 70 4.04 4.30 17.68
N LEU A 71 5.10 3.50 17.53
CA LEU A 71 5.68 2.61 18.53
C LEU A 71 6.41 3.35 19.68
N ARG A 72 6.41 4.69 19.69
CA ARG A 72 6.68 5.48 20.90
C ARG A 72 5.62 5.28 21.99
N ARG A 73 4.48 4.69 21.62
CA ARG A 73 3.39 4.25 22.52
C ARG A 73 3.47 2.73 22.70
N PRO A 74 2.80 2.14 23.72
CA PRO A 74 2.78 0.69 23.93
C PRO A 74 2.38 -0.07 22.65
N ALA A 75 3.16 -1.08 22.27
CA ALA A 75 3.04 -1.82 21.01
C ALA A 75 1.63 -2.42 20.82
N VAL A 76 1.07 -3.05 21.87
CA VAL A 76 -0.27 -3.66 21.83
C VAL A 76 -1.34 -2.63 21.44
N ARG A 77 -1.27 -1.42 21.99
CA ARG A 77 -2.21 -0.34 21.68
C ARG A 77 -2.08 0.13 20.21
N VAL A 78 -0.85 0.18 19.70
CA VAL A 78 -0.57 0.55 18.31
C VAL A 78 -1.08 -0.52 17.36
N ILE A 79 -0.72 -1.77 17.58
CA ILE A 79 -1.16 -2.93 16.77
C ILE A 79 -2.69 -3.00 16.75
N ARG A 80 -3.35 -3.00 17.91
CA ARG A 80 -4.82 -3.01 18.00
C ARG A 80 -5.45 -1.83 17.25
N GLY A 81 -4.82 -0.66 17.29
CA GLY A 81 -5.29 0.52 16.55
C GLY A 81 -5.17 0.38 15.02
N ARG A 82 -4.13 -0.34 14.54
CA ARG A 82 -3.96 -0.63 13.11
C ARG A 82 -4.95 -1.68 12.63
N LEU A 83 -5.08 -2.78 13.37
CA LEU A 83 -6.04 -3.85 13.06
C LEU A 83 -7.46 -3.32 12.99
N ARG A 84 -7.87 -2.49 13.97
CA ARG A 84 -9.21 -1.89 13.97
C ARG A 84 -9.48 -1.02 12.73
N ARG A 85 -8.47 -0.41 12.12
CA ARG A 85 -8.64 0.41 10.92
C ARG A 85 -8.64 -0.41 9.64
N LEU A 86 -7.97 -1.56 9.65
CA LEU A 86 -7.79 -2.40 8.48
C LEU A 86 -8.93 -3.42 8.31
N LEU A 87 -9.33 -4.07 9.41
CA LEU A 87 -10.23 -5.22 9.35
C LEU A 87 -11.67 -4.87 8.94
N PRO A 88 -12.33 -3.79 9.41
CA PRO A 88 -13.73 -3.55 9.03
C PRO A 88 -13.95 -3.33 7.52
N PRO A 89 -13.12 -2.55 6.78
CA PRO A 89 -13.23 -2.49 5.32
C PRO A 89 -12.98 -3.85 4.65
N LEU A 90 -12.04 -4.66 5.16
CA LEU A 90 -11.81 -6.01 4.68
C LEU A 90 -13.01 -6.93 4.93
N TRP A 91 -13.63 -6.87 6.11
CA TRP A 91 -14.82 -7.67 6.41
C TRP A 91 -15.98 -7.34 5.48
N LEU A 92 -16.15 -6.07 5.13
CA LEU A 92 -17.17 -5.67 4.17
C LEU A 92 -16.91 -6.29 2.79
N LEU A 93 -15.66 -6.22 2.31
CA LEU A 93 -15.26 -6.90 1.06
C LEU A 93 -15.50 -8.41 1.16
N GLY A 94 -15.09 -9.03 2.28
CA GLY A 94 -15.28 -10.47 2.54
C GLY A 94 -16.75 -10.88 2.55
N VAL A 95 -17.62 -10.10 3.21
CA VAL A 95 -19.08 -10.36 3.19
C VAL A 95 -19.62 -10.31 1.77
N VAL A 96 -19.28 -9.29 0.99
CA VAL A 96 -19.75 -9.16 -0.39
C VAL A 96 -19.19 -10.29 -1.26
N GLY A 97 -17.88 -10.54 -1.19
CA GLY A 97 -17.21 -11.55 -2.02
C GLY A 97 -17.66 -12.97 -1.69
N VAL A 98 -17.60 -13.36 -0.40
CA VAL A 98 -18.00 -14.71 0.03
C VAL A 98 -19.48 -14.96 -0.26
N THR A 99 -20.35 -13.99 0.01
CA THR A 99 -21.78 -14.14 -0.32
C THR A 99 -21.97 -14.32 -1.83
N GLY A 100 -21.31 -13.51 -2.66
CA GLY A 100 -21.38 -13.64 -4.11
C GLY A 100 -20.89 -15.00 -4.60
N MET A 101 -19.78 -15.52 -4.07
CA MET A 101 -19.25 -16.84 -4.40
C MET A 101 -20.22 -17.96 -4.00
N VAL A 102 -20.74 -17.91 -2.78
CA VAL A 102 -21.71 -18.92 -2.29
C VAL A 102 -23.00 -18.92 -3.10
N LEU A 103 -23.52 -17.76 -3.48
CA LEU A 103 -24.71 -17.66 -4.34
C LEU A 103 -24.47 -18.24 -5.74
N GLN A 104 -23.21 -18.32 -6.19
CA GLN A 104 -22.83 -18.95 -7.46
C GLN A 104 -22.37 -20.41 -7.31
N GLY A 105 -22.62 -21.04 -6.15
CA GLY A 105 -22.41 -22.45 -5.92
C GLY A 105 -21.08 -22.83 -5.23
N TRP A 106 -20.28 -21.82 -4.79
CA TRP A 106 -19.07 -22.12 -4.02
C TRP A 106 -19.42 -22.62 -2.61
N GLY A 107 -18.82 -23.74 -2.22
CA GLY A 107 -19.07 -24.34 -0.91
C GLY A 107 -18.02 -25.37 -0.52
N PRO A 108 -18.18 -26.02 0.63
CA PRO A 108 -17.22 -27.01 1.17
C PRO A 108 -16.90 -28.15 0.20
N ASP A 109 -17.88 -28.57 -0.59
CA ASP A 109 -17.75 -29.71 -1.51
C ASP A 109 -16.94 -29.36 -2.77
N ALA A 110 -16.88 -28.07 -3.13
CA ALA A 110 -16.13 -27.61 -4.30
C ALA A 110 -14.61 -27.69 -4.12
N ASP A 111 -14.12 -27.68 -2.88
CA ASP A 111 -12.69 -27.62 -2.53
C ASP A 111 -12.10 -29.02 -2.20
N GLY A 112 -12.90 -30.11 -2.29
CA GLY A 112 -12.48 -31.49 -2.01
C GLY A 112 -12.06 -31.78 -0.55
N HIS A 113 -12.01 -30.77 0.30
CA HIS A 113 -11.62 -30.86 1.70
C HIS A 113 -12.55 -30.03 2.61
N PRO A 114 -13.78 -30.47 2.87
CA PRO A 114 -14.80 -29.65 3.56
C PRO A 114 -14.37 -29.12 4.94
N GLY A 115 -13.58 -29.89 5.71
CA GLY A 115 -13.09 -29.47 7.02
C GLY A 115 -12.09 -28.30 6.94
N TRP A 116 -11.25 -28.27 5.93
CA TRP A 116 -10.28 -27.21 5.70
C TRP A 116 -10.91 -25.96 5.12
N TRP A 117 -11.99 -26.08 4.37
CA TRP A 117 -12.72 -24.93 3.81
C TRP A 117 -13.18 -23.96 4.89
N TRP A 118 -13.80 -24.47 5.96
CA TRP A 118 -14.23 -23.64 7.11
C TRP A 118 -13.06 -22.96 7.80
N LEU A 119 -11.94 -23.65 7.96
CA LEU A 119 -10.73 -23.06 8.54
C LEU A 119 -10.15 -21.96 7.64
N HIS A 120 -10.04 -22.22 6.34
CA HIS A 120 -9.51 -21.25 5.40
C HIS A 120 -10.41 -20.02 5.26
N LEU A 121 -11.73 -20.17 5.39
CA LEU A 121 -12.66 -19.06 5.37
C LEU A 121 -12.35 -18.03 6.48
N THR A 122 -11.73 -18.44 7.59
CA THR A 122 -11.30 -17.51 8.65
C THR A 122 -10.27 -16.49 8.17
N PHE A 123 -9.56 -16.73 7.06
CA PHE A 123 -8.62 -15.76 6.49
C PHE A 123 -9.32 -14.53 5.86
N TRP A 124 -10.61 -14.61 5.55
CA TRP A 124 -11.42 -13.44 5.26
C TRP A 124 -11.68 -12.56 6.51
N ILE A 125 -11.59 -13.14 7.70
CA ILE A 125 -11.77 -12.42 8.96
C ILE A 125 -10.45 -11.81 9.43
N VAL A 126 -9.37 -12.63 9.44
CA VAL A 126 -8.01 -12.18 9.78
C VAL A 126 -7.03 -12.73 8.74
N PRO A 127 -6.47 -11.89 7.85
CA PRO A 127 -5.68 -12.34 6.72
C PRO A 127 -4.25 -12.70 7.13
N PHE A 128 -4.09 -13.78 7.90
CA PHE A 128 -2.77 -14.37 8.18
C PHE A 128 -2.21 -15.11 6.97
N SER A 129 -3.08 -15.59 6.10
CA SER A 129 -2.77 -16.22 4.82
C SER A 129 -3.74 -15.71 3.76
N ASP A 130 -3.55 -16.11 2.49
CA ASP A 130 -4.47 -15.77 1.43
C ASP A 130 -5.83 -16.40 1.70
N PRO A 131 -6.90 -15.60 1.66
CA PRO A 131 -8.25 -16.13 1.81
C PRO A 131 -8.61 -16.98 0.60
N PRO A 132 -9.37 -18.07 0.79
CA PRO A 132 -9.82 -18.91 -0.29
C PRO A 132 -10.82 -18.17 -1.17
N TYR A 133 -10.80 -18.49 -2.46
CA TYR A 133 -11.78 -18.03 -3.43
C TYR A 133 -12.11 -19.18 -4.41
N ALA A 134 -13.24 -19.07 -5.07
CA ALA A 134 -13.65 -20.04 -6.09
C ALA A 134 -13.06 -19.68 -7.44
N GLU A 135 -12.58 -20.67 -8.16
CA GLU A 135 -12.18 -20.55 -9.56
C GLU A 135 -13.37 -20.88 -10.48
N GLY A 136 -13.38 -20.32 -11.68
CA GLY A 136 -14.35 -20.67 -12.72
C GLY A 136 -15.80 -20.25 -12.44
N LEU A 137 -16.04 -19.30 -11.53
CA LEU A 137 -17.38 -18.78 -11.32
C LEU A 137 -17.87 -17.97 -12.53
N PRO A 138 -19.14 -18.13 -12.96
CA PRO A 138 -19.65 -17.53 -14.20
C PRO A 138 -19.77 -15.99 -14.15
N GLY A 139 -19.66 -15.39 -12.97
CA GLY A 139 -19.90 -13.97 -12.82
C GLY A 139 -21.37 -13.56 -12.97
N VAL A 140 -21.60 -12.33 -13.44
CA VAL A 140 -22.93 -11.80 -13.75
C VAL A 140 -22.91 -11.30 -15.21
N PRO A 141 -23.65 -11.94 -16.11
CA PRO A 141 -23.62 -11.59 -17.53
C PRO A 141 -23.76 -10.09 -17.77
N GLY A 142 -22.88 -9.50 -18.56
CA GLY A 142 -22.91 -8.10 -18.93
C GLY A 142 -22.44 -7.11 -17.85
N ILE A 143 -22.06 -7.56 -16.67
CA ILE A 143 -21.61 -6.70 -15.56
C ILE A 143 -20.25 -7.11 -15.05
N ILE A 144 -20.05 -8.39 -14.78
CA ILE A 144 -18.81 -8.90 -14.20
C ILE A 144 -18.49 -10.24 -14.82
N GLY A 145 -17.28 -10.38 -15.38
CA GLY A 145 -16.83 -11.55 -16.10
C GLY A 145 -16.53 -12.75 -15.22
N GLU A 146 -16.14 -13.85 -15.87
CA GLU A 146 -15.68 -15.07 -15.22
C GLU A 146 -14.45 -14.79 -14.34
N ASN A 147 -14.21 -15.65 -13.35
CA ASN A 147 -13.07 -15.55 -12.42
C ASN A 147 -13.01 -14.27 -11.56
N TRP A 148 -14.09 -13.53 -11.45
CA TRP A 148 -14.19 -12.30 -10.67
C TRP A 148 -13.72 -12.46 -9.21
N ALA A 149 -13.83 -13.67 -8.65
CA ALA A 149 -13.44 -13.95 -7.28
C ALA A 149 -11.90 -13.88 -7.10
N ALA A 150 -11.13 -14.29 -8.12
CA ALA A 150 -9.67 -14.13 -8.13
C ALA A 150 -9.28 -12.64 -8.16
N ASP A 151 -9.94 -11.84 -8.99
CA ASP A 151 -9.70 -10.39 -9.07
C ASP A 151 -10.09 -9.67 -7.78
N LEU A 152 -11.18 -10.10 -7.14
CA LEU A 152 -11.60 -9.58 -5.83
C LEU A 152 -10.56 -9.91 -4.74
N ALA A 153 -10.03 -11.13 -4.74
CA ALA A 153 -9.05 -11.59 -3.76
C ALA A 153 -7.63 -11.06 -4.07
N GLY A 154 -7.35 -10.71 -5.31
CA GLY A 154 -6.03 -10.28 -5.79
C GLY A 154 -5.33 -9.25 -4.90
N PRO A 155 -5.95 -8.14 -4.48
CA PRO A 155 -5.31 -7.14 -3.63
C PRO A 155 -4.98 -7.61 -2.20
N LEU A 156 -5.47 -8.75 -1.76
CA LEU A 156 -5.42 -9.16 -0.34
C LEU A 156 -4.03 -9.59 0.13
N TRP A 157 -3.13 -9.98 -0.79
CA TRP A 157 -1.73 -10.25 -0.45
C TRP A 157 -1.06 -9.06 0.25
N TYR A 158 -1.32 -7.82 -0.20
CA TYR A 158 -0.79 -6.62 0.45
C TYR A 158 -1.33 -6.44 1.88
N ILE A 159 -2.62 -6.73 2.09
CA ILE A 159 -3.26 -6.65 3.41
C ILE A 159 -2.64 -7.69 4.35
N ARG A 160 -2.38 -8.91 3.86
CA ARG A 160 -1.67 -9.98 4.55
C ARG A 160 -0.25 -9.53 4.93
N ALA A 161 0.54 -9.08 3.95
CA ALA A 161 1.90 -8.60 4.17
C ALA A 161 1.94 -7.44 5.18
N TYR A 162 1.03 -6.46 5.02
CA TYR A 162 0.90 -5.33 5.96
C TYR A 162 0.59 -5.80 7.38
N LEU A 163 -0.32 -6.78 7.55
CA LEU A 163 -0.64 -7.35 8.85
C LEU A 163 0.61 -7.96 9.51
N TRP A 164 1.35 -8.79 8.79
CA TRP A 164 2.60 -9.39 9.29
C TRP A 164 3.62 -8.32 9.66
N TYR A 165 3.82 -7.30 8.84
CA TYR A 165 4.73 -6.20 9.17
C TYR A 165 4.30 -5.44 10.42
N VAL A 166 3.00 -5.18 10.60
CA VAL A 166 2.49 -4.54 11.82
C VAL A 166 2.77 -5.38 13.05
N LEU A 167 2.56 -6.70 12.99
CA LEU A 167 2.79 -7.62 14.11
C LEU A 167 4.29 -7.74 14.44
N LEU A 168 5.15 -7.84 13.43
CA LEU A 168 6.60 -7.98 13.59
C LEU A 168 7.29 -6.66 13.94
N SER A 169 6.65 -5.51 13.72
CA SER A 169 7.26 -4.19 13.87
C SER A 169 7.93 -3.91 15.21
N PRO A 170 7.40 -4.31 16.37
CA PRO A 170 8.10 -4.07 17.64
C PRO A 170 9.47 -4.78 17.69
N LEU A 171 9.53 -6.00 17.14
CA LEU A 171 10.76 -6.79 17.06
C LEU A 171 11.71 -6.21 16.03
N LEU A 172 11.22 -5.89 14.83
CA LEU A 172 12.00 -5.27 13.76
C LEU A 172 12.61 -3.93 14.19
N LEU A 173 11.86 -3.10 14.92
CA LEU A 173 12.36 -1.83 15.42
C LEU A 173 13.46 -2.03 16.48
N LYS A 174 13.31 -3.02 17.37
CA LYS A 174 14.33 -3.38 18.36
C LYS A 174 15.60 -3.89 17.66
N ALA A 175 15.46 -4.79 16.70
CA ALA A 175 16.57 -5.31 15.90
C ALA A 175 17.26 -4.20 15.10
N LEU A 176 16.52 -3.31 14.46
CA LEU A 176 17.05 -2.17 13.71
C LEU A 176 17.89 -1.22 14.58
N ARG A 177 17.47 -0.99 15.81
CA ARG A 177 18.24 -0.16 16.76
C ARG A 177 19.54 -0.83 17.22
N ALA A 178 19.54 -2.16 17.34
CA ALA A 178 20.71 -2.93 17.75
C ALA A 178 21.68 -3.18 16.59
N LEU A 179 21.17 -3.62 15.45
CA LEU A 179 21.95 -4.08 14.28
C LEU A 179 21.35 -3.51 12.97
N PRO A 180 21.50 -2.21 12.70
CA PRO A 180 20.79 -1.53 11.61
C PRO A 180 21.08 -2.14 10.23
N VAL A 181 22.34 -2.40 9.91
CA VAL A 181 22.74 -2.94 8.60
C VAL A 181 22.19 -4.35 8.42
N VAL A 182 22.36 -5.23 9.42
CA VAL A 182 21.88 -6.61 9.37
C VAL A 182 20.35 -6.64 9.20
N THR A 183 19.63 -5.83 9.95
CA THR A 183 18.16 -5.80 9.89
C THR A 183 17.66 -5.29 8.53
N LEU A 184 18.31 -4.28 7.94
CA LEU A 184 17.97 -3.76 6.62
C LEU A 184 18.28 -4.75 5.49
N SER A 185 19.40 -5.48 5.59
CA SER A 185 19.81 -6.43 4.54
C SER A 185 19.11 -7.79 4.64
N ALA A 186 18.63 -8.19 5.82
CA ALA A 186 18.05 -9.53 6.03
C ALA A 186 16.93 -9.90 5.05
N PRO A 187 15.95 -9.04 4.72
CA PRO A 187 14.95 -9.39 3.72
C PRO A 187 15.54 -9.60 2.33
N ILE A 188 16.52 -8.78 1.93
CA ILE A 188 17.19 -8.90 0.63
C ILE A 188 18.00 -10.21 0.56
N VAL A 189 18.73 -10.55 1.63
CA VAL A 189 19.45 -11.82 1.72
C VAL A 189 18.48 -13.00 1.63
N LEU A 190 17.32 -12.90 2.25
CA LEU A 190 16.26 -13.91 2.15
C LEU A 190 15.74 -14.03 0.70
N ALA A 191 15.55 -12.89 -0.01
CA ALA A 191 15.14 -12.91 -1.41
C ALA A 191 16.19 -13.64 -2.29
N VAL A 192 17.48 -13.37 -2.06
CA VAL A 192 18.57 -14.09 -2.73
C VAL A 192 18.55 -15.58 -2.41
N ALA A 193 18.31 -15.96 -1.14
CA ALA A 193 18.27 -17.36 -0.73
C ALA A 193 17.12 -18.14 -1.41
N PHE A 194 15.96 -17.51 -1.57
CA PHE A 194 14.83 -18.10 -2.33
C PHE A 194 15.17 -18.21 -3.82
N GLU A 195 15.71 -17.16 -4.40
CA GLU A 195 16.04 -17.11 -5.83
C GLU A 195 17.09 -18.16 -6.22
N GLN A 196 18.08 -18.37 -5.34
CA GLN A 196 19.12 -19.38 -5.55
C GLN A 196 18.71 -20.81 -5.16
N GLY A 197 17.46 -21.00 -4.69
CA GLY A 197 17.00 -22.30 -4.23
C GLY A 197 17.68 -22.81 -2.95
N TRP A 198 18.39 -21.97 -2.20
CA TRP A 198 19.04 -22.37 -0.94
C TRP A 198 18.03 -22.64 0.17
N LEU A 199 16.84 -22.06 0.03
CA LEU A 199 15.76 -22.24 0.99
C LEU A 199 14.52 -22.70 0.23
N THR A 200 14.12 -23.96 0.43
CA THR A 200 12.87 -24.51 -0.06
C THR A 200 11.97 -24.84 1.11
N LEU A 201 10.74 -24.39 1.06
CA LEU A 201 9.77 -24.58 2.13
C LEU A 201 8.58 -25.39 1.60
N PRO A 202 8.01 -26.29 2.43
CA PRO A 202 6.86 -27.07 2.02
C PRO A 202 5.59 -26.25 1.93
N GLY A 203 4.72 -26.61 1.01
CA GLY A 203 3.42 -25.96 0.77
C GLY A 203 3.57 -24.61 0.06
N GLU A 204 2.46 -23.91 -0.12
CA GLU A 204 2.41 -22.64 -0.89
C GLU A 204 2.27 -21.40 0.00
N ARG A 205 1.58 -21.53 1.12
CA ARG A 205 1.18 -20.39 1.99
C ARG A 205 2.34 -19.75 2.73
N ILE A 206 3.26 -20.58 3.27
CA ILE A 206 4.44 -20.08 4.00
C ILE A 206 5.45 -19.46 3.02
N PRO A 207 5.81 -20.14 1.91
CA PRO A 207 6.66 -19.52 0.88
C PRO A 207 6.10 -18.19 0.39
N SER A 208 4.81 -18.10 0.07
CA SER A 208 4.17 -16.86 -0.39
C SER A 208 4.32 -15.71 0.62
N ALA A 209 4.03 -15.95 1.90
CA ALA A 209 4.19 -14.92 2.93
C ALA A 209 5.65 -14.47 3.15
N LEU A 210 6.60 -15.40 3.04
CA LEU A 210 8.03 -15.09 3.16
C LEU A 210 8.58 -14.40 1.90
N THR A 211 8.05 -14.72 0.72
CA THR A 211 8.36 -13.99 -0.51
C THR A 211 7.93 -12.54 -0.42
N ASP A 212 6.71 -12.24 0.08
CA ASP A 212 6.29 -10.86 0.34
C ASP A 212 7.23 -10.15 1.32
N PHE A 213 7.63 -10.86 2.40
CA PHE A 213 8.55 -10.30 3.38
C PHE A 213 9.93 -10.03 2.77
N SER A 214 10.46 -10.94 1.96
CA SER A 214 11.76 -10.78 1.31
C SER A 214 11.73 -9.65 0.28
N THR A 215 10.63 -9.49 -0.45
CA THR A 215 10.49 -8.48 -1.49
C THR A 215 10.36 -7.06 -0.93
N PHE A 216 9.52 -6.86 0.09
CA PHE A 216 9.16 -5.53 0.57
C PHE A 216 9.59 -5.22 2.01
N GLY A 217 10.08 -6.21 2.77
CA GLY A 217 10.49 -6.03 4.16
C GLY A 217 11.60 -5.01 4.34
N ALA A 218 12.57 -4.98 3.41
CA ALA A 218 13.63 -3.99 3.42
C ALA A 218 13.08 -2.56 3.27
N CYS A 219 12.05 -2.33 2.46
CA CYS A 219 11.38 -1.02 2.33
C CYS A 219 10.64 -0.63 3.62
N TRP A 220 9.95 -1.58 4.27
CA TRP A 220 9.31 -1.31 5.56
C TRP A 220 10.31 -0.90 6.63
N ILE A 221 11.40 -1.66 6.76
CA ILE A 221 12.50 -1.39 7.71
C ILE A 221 13.20 -0.07 7.37
N LEU A 222 13.39 0.24 6.08
CA LEU A 222 13.95 1.50 5.61
C LEU A 222 13.10 2.70 6.04
N GLY A 223 11.77 2.59 5.96
CA GLY A 223 10.85 3.59 6.50
C GLY A 223 11.03 3.79 8.02
N MET A 224 11.22 2.70 8.77
CA MET A 224 11.55 2.79 10.20
C MET A 224 12.90 3.47 10.43
N ALA A 225 13.92 3.12 9.66
CA ALA A 225 15.26 3.71 9.75
C ALA A 225 15.24 5.22 9.46
N HIS A 226 14.43 5.65 8.49
CA HIS A 226 14.21 7.08 8.22
C HIS A 226 13.60 7.79 9.42
N GLN A 227 12.55 7.22 10.06
CA GLN A 227 11.91 7.81 11.25
C GLN A 227 12.82 7.86 12.47
N GLU A 228 13.70 6.86 12.64
CA GLU A 228 14.70 6.82 13.72
C GLU A 228 15.92 7.73 13.45
N GLY A 229 15.95 8.39 12.28
CA GLY A 229 17.03 9.31 11.90
C GLY A 229 18.35 8.61 11.51
N ILE A 230 18.32 7.28 11.29
CA ILE A 230 19.53 6.51 10.92
C ILE A 230 20.11 7.03 9.60
N LEU A 231 19.25 7.29 8.61
CA LEU A 231 19.68 7.80 7.30
C LEU A 231 20.34 9.18 7.39
N ARG A 232 19.98 10.01 8.35
CA ARG A 232 20.57 11.35 8.56
C ARG A 232 21.96 11.32 9.17
N ARG A 233 22.34 10.18 9.77
CA ARG A 233 23.69 9.97 10.36
C ARG A 233 24.71 9.53 9.32
N LEU A 234 24.24 9.08 8.15
CA LEU A 234 25.12 8.69 7.06
C LEU A 234 25.77 9.93 6.40
N PRO A 235 27.01 9.84 5.95
CA PRO A 235 27.61 10.86 5.10
C PRO A 235 26.73 11.16 3.88
N ARG A 236 26.63 12.42 3.49
CA ARG A 236 25.68 12.90 2.46
C ARG A 236 25.86 12.21 1.09
N TYR A 237 27.05 11.72 0.79
CA TYR A 237 27.37 11.04 -0.47
C TYR A 237 26.98 9.56 -0.48
N ILE A 238 26.80 8.90 0.67
CA ILE A 238 26.55 7.45 0.73
C ILE A 238 25.25 7.08 0.02
N VAL A 239 24.15 7.74 0.37
CA VAL A 239 22.84 7.39 -0.23
C VAL A 239 22.81 7.65 -1.74
N PRO A 240 23.22 8.84 -2.25
CA PRO A 240 23.25 9.08 -3.69
C PRO A 240 24.20 8.14 -4.47
N SER A 241 25.22 7.60 -3.83
CA SER A 241 26.15 6.66 -4.48
C SER A 241 25.66 5.21 -4.45
N VAL A 242 25.12 4.76 -3.32
CA VAL A 242 24.77 3.35 -3.10
C VAL A 242 23.38 3.01 -3.63
N ALA A 243 22.41 3.90 -3.44
CA ALA A 243 21.03 3.62 -3.79
C ALA A 243 20.81 3.39 -5.30
N PRO A 244 21.39 4.20 -6.22
CA PRO A 244 21.29 3.92 -7.66
C PRO A 244 21.96 2.59 -8.03
N VAL A 245 23.09 2.23 -7.41
CA VAL A 245 23.75 0.96 -7.69
C VAL A 245 22.87 -0.21 -7.33
N ILE A 246 22.24 -0.19 -6.15
CA ILE A 246 21.31 -1.26 -5.73
C ILE A 246 20.13 -1.34 -6.71
N ALA A 247 19.51 -0.21 -7.07
CA ALA A 247 18.42 -0.18 -8.03
C ALA A 247 18.85 -0.72 -9.40
N LEU A 248 20.01 -0.29 -9.92
CA LEU A 248 20.53 -0.75 -11.20
C LEU A 248 20.88 -2.23 -11.21
N VAL A 249 21.36 -2.80 -10.09
CA VAL A 249 21.54 -4.25 -9.97
C VAL A 249 20.19 -4.97 -10.08
N GLY A 250 19.13 -4.47 -9.44
CA GLY A 250 17.79 -5.02 -9.60
C GLY A 250 17.28 -4.94 -11.05
N LEU A 251 17.48 -3.80 -11.71
CA LEU A 251 17.10 -3.63 -13.12
C LEU A 251 17.93 -4.55 -14.04
N TRP A 252 19.24 -4.62 -13.82
CA TRP A 252 20.11 -5.52 -14.58
C TRP A 252 19.66 -6.97 -14.44
N TYR A 253 19.31 -7.38 -13.20
CA TYR A 253 18.79 -8.72 -12.95
C TYR A 253 17.50 -8.98 -13.73
N ALA A 254 16.53 -8.05 -13.68
CA ALA A 254 15.26 -8.16 -14.41
C ALA A 254 15.47 -8.28 -15.94
N LEU A 255 16.43 -7.52 -16.50
CA LEU A 255 16.72 -7.54 -17.93
C LEU A 255 17.45 -8.83 -18.39
N ARG A 256 18.10 -9.55 -17.48
CA ARG A 256 18.83 -10.79 -17.78
C ARG A 256 18.03 -12.04 -17.59
N HIS A 257 16.98 -11.98 -16.77
CA HIS A 257 16.14 -13.12 -16.40
C HIS A 257 14.72 -12.84 -16.87
N ASP A 258 14.47 -13.04 -18.18
CA ASP A 258 13.11 -13.00 -18.71
C ASP A 258 12.39 -14.31 -18.39
N PHE A 259 11.47 -14.26 -17.44
CA PHE A 259 10.61 -15.39 -17.07
C PHE A 259 9.35 -15.50 -17.95
N GLY A 260 9.37 -14.92 -19.16
CA GLY A 260 8.21 -14.89 -20.07
C GLY A 260 7.14 -13.86 -19.67
N THR A 261 7.46 -12.97 -18.76
CA THR A 261 6.54 -11.94 -18.22
C THR A 261 6.80 -10.54 -18.76
N GLY A 262 7.63 -10.44 -19.84
CA GLY A 262 7.96 -9.14 -20.45
C GLY A 262 8.79 -8.23 -19.56
N ASN A 263 9.67 -8.79 -18.74
CA ASN A 263 10.52 -8.07 -17.76
C ASN A 263 9.73 -7.27 -16.70
N ASP A 264 8.52 -7.71 -16.37
CA ASP A 264 7.71 -7.08 -15.33
C ASP A 264 8.31 -7.35 -13.94
N LEU A 265 8.73 -6.28 -13.26
CA LEU A 265 9.32 -6.36 -11.93
C LEU A 265 8.37 -6.98 -10.89
N ASP A 266 7.05 -6.77 -11.04
CA ASP A 266 6.07 -7.29 -10.08
C ASP A 266 6.03 -8.84 -10.07
N SER A 267 6.53 -9.49 -11.15
CA SER A 267 6.69 -10.95 -11.26
C SER A 267 8.06 -11.49 -10.79
N MET A 268 9.01 -10.60 -10.43
CA MET A 268 10.39 -10.94 -10.10
C MET A 268 10.78 -10.47 -8.69
N PRO A 269 10.55 -11.26 -7.62
CA PRO A 269 10.70 -10.82 -6.22
C PRO A 269 12.06 -10.20 -5.89
N LEU A 270 13.17 -10.79 -6.35
CA LEU A 270 14.53 -10.28 -6.09
C LEU A 270 14.77 -8.94 -6.82
N ALA A 271 14.42 -8.86 -8.11
CA ALA A 271 14.54 -7.62 -8.88
C ALA A 271 13.71 -6.50 -8.27
N GLN A 272 12.47 -6.81 -7.93
CA GLN A 272 11.52 -5.91 -7.27
C GLN A 272 12.04 -5.42 -5.90
N ALA A 273 12.63 -6.31 -5.09
CA ALA A 273 13.20 -5.96 -3.80
C ALA A 273 14.35 -4.94 -3.95
N LEU A 274 15.30 -5.21 -4.84
CA LEU A 274 16.47 -4.36 -5.07
C LEU A 274 16.06 -3.02 -5.70
N TRP A 275 15.24 -3.03 -6.75
CA TRP A 275 14.74 -1.82 -7.39
C TRP A 275 13.96 -0.93 -6.44
N SER A 276 13.00 -1.52 -5.72
CA SER A 276 12.19 -0.79 -4.75
C SER A 276 13.03 -0.23 -3.61
N PHE A 277 13.96 -1.01 -3.06
CA PHE A 277 14.81 -0.56 -1.97
C PHE A 277 15.69 0.62 -2.38
N GLY A 278 16.38 0.53 -3.51
CA GLY A 278 17.25 1.61 -4.00
C GLY A 278 16.47 2.87 -4.30
N THR A 279 15.35 2.76 -5.03
CA THR A 279 14.50 3.91 -5.40
C THR A 279 13.87 4.56 -4.16
N VAL A 280 13.34 3.77 -3.24
CA VAL A 280 12.74 4.29 -1.99
C VAL A 280 13.79 4.94 -1.10
N LEU A 281 15.01 4.40 -1.06
CA LEU A 281 16.13 5.00 -0.32
C LEU A 281 16.43 6.42 -0.83
N LEU A 282 16.43 6.62 -2.16
CA LEU A 282 16.58 7.95 -2.78
C LEU A 282 15.39 8.86 -2.42
N LEU A 283 14.16 8.39 -2.57
CA LEU A 283 12.96 9.18 -2.26
C LEU A 283 12.92 9.65 -0.81
N LEU A 284 13.33 8.80 0.14
CA LEU A 284 13.40 9.16 1.55
C LEU A 284 14.58 10.08 1.87
N HIS A 285 15.70 9.95 1.14
CA HIS A 285 16.87 10.83 1.31
C HIS A 285 16.56 12.25 0.85
N VAL A 286 15.88 12.41 -0.28
CA VAL A 286 15.49 13.72 -0.85
C VAL A 286 14.29 14.33 -0.12
N SER A 287 13.63 13.57 0.79
CA SER A 287 12.38 14.00 1.44
C SER A 287 12.44 15.46 1.94
N PRO A 288 11.67 16.37 1.33
CA PRO A 288 11.72 17.81 1.66
C PRO A 288 10.95 18.15 2.95
N SER A 289 10.29 17.19 3.58
CA SER A 289 9.50 17.37 4.84
C SER A 289 8.53 18.56 4.78
N TRP A 290 7.65 18.57 3.78
CA TRP A 290 6.72 19.67 3.56
C TRP A 290 5.67 19.77 4.68
N SER A 291 5.68 20.87 5.41
CA SER A 291 4.60 21.23 6.35
C SER A 291 3.36 21.76 5.63
N GLU A 292 3.55 22.47 4.51
CA GLU A 292 2.53 23.03 3.64
C GLU A 292 2.74 22.57 2.19
N TRP A 293 1.69 22.71 1.38
CA TRP A 293 1.77 22.38 -0.03
C TRP A 293 2.56 23.44 -0.80
N PRO A 294 3.52 23.06 -1.66
CA PRO A 294 4.08 23.97 -2.65
C PRO A 294 2.97 24.59 -3.52
N ASP A 295 3.10 25.86 -3.90
CA ASP A 295 2.04 26.60 -4.62
C ASP A 295 1.54 25.87 -5.89
N ARG A 296 2.45 25.26 -6.64
CA ARG A 296 2.13 24.48 -7.87
C ARG A 296 1.27 23.24 -7.57
N LEU A 297 1.37 22.66 -6.38
CA LEU A 297 0.66 21.46 -5.96
C LEU A 297 -0.58 21.75 -5.12
N ARG A 298 -0.80 23.02 -4.70
CA ARG A 298 -1.92 23.40 -3.83
C ARG A 298 -3.28 23.03 -4.43
N ARG A 299 -3.43 23.12 -5.76
CA ARG A 299 -4.65 22.72 -6.49
C ARG A 299 -4.98 21.22 -6.32
N TRP A 300 -3.98 20.37 -6.11
CA TRP A 300 -4.11 18.91 -5.94
C TRP A 300 -4.31 18.49 -4.49
N ALA A 301 -4.26 19.42 -3.53
CA ALA A 301 -4.40 19.11 -2.11
C ALA A 301 -5.71 18.39 -1.77
N GLY A 302 -6.82 18.77 -2.40
CA GLY A 302 -8.13 18.12 -2.22
C GLY A 302 -8.16 16.67 -2.74
N PRO A 303 -7.87 16.42 -4.02
CA PRO A 303 -7.75 15.07 -4.57
C PRO A 303 -6.78 14.18 -3.79
N ILE A 304 -5.58 14.67 -3.45
CA ILE A 304 -4.60 13.91 -2.66
C ILE A 304 -5.15 13.58 -1.26
N ALA A 305 -5.83 14.52 -0.62
CA ALA A 305 -6.43 14.28 0.70
C ALA A 305 -7.55 13.22 0.60
N LEU A 306 -8.36 13.22 -0.47
CA LEU A 306 -9.39 12.22 -0.73
C LEU A 306 -8.78 10.83 -0.89
N LEU A 307 -7.80 10.67 -1.80
CA LEU A 307 -7.10 9.42 -2.04
C LEU A 307 -6.51 8.85 -0.73
N ASN A 308 -5.84 9.69 0.06
CA ASN A 308 -5.26 9.26 1.33
C ASN A 308 -6.29 8.91 2.41
N SER A 309 -7.45 9.56 2.41
CA SER A 309 -8.49 9.32 3.41
C SER A 309 -9.35 8.09 3.12
N ARG A 310 -9.37 7.65 1.87
CA ARG A 310 -10.11 6.49 1.37
C ARG A 310 -9.21 5.42 0.75
N ALA A 311 -7.94 5.44 1.14
CA ALA A 311 -6.91 4.60 0.53
C ALA A 311 -7.21 3.10 0.65
N VAL A 312 -7.77 2.64 1.78
CA VAL A 312 -8.10 1.23 2.00
C VAL A 312 -9.28 0.82 1.13
N THR A 313 -10.33 1.63 1.07
CA THR A 313 -11.50 1.36 0.20
C THR A 313 -11.09 1.32 -1.27
N ILE A 314 -10.35 2.32 -1.75
CA ILE A 314 -9.85 2.37 -3.15
C ILE A 314 -9.01 1.13 -3.44
N TYR A 315 -8.08 0.79 -2.54
CA TYR A 315 -7.19 -0.35 -2.71
C TYR A 315 -7.93 -1.68 -2.74
N LEU A 316 -8.94 -1.88 -1.90
CA LEU A 316 -9.68 -3.13 -1.85
C LEU A 316 -10.60 -3.34 -3.05
N TRP A 317 -11.17 -2.26 -3.60
CA TRP A 317 -12.20 -2.37 -4.65
C TRP A 317 -11.70 -2.11 -6.06
N HIS A 318 -10.45 -1.68 -6.26
CA HIS A 318 -9.99 -1.24 -7.59
C HIS A 318 -10.03 -2.37 -8.64
N ASN A 319 -9.60 -3.60 -8.31
CA ASN A 319 -9.63 -4.71 -9.25
C ASN A 319 -11.07 -5.05 -9.67
N THR A 320 -12.00 -5.11 -8.72
CA THR A 320 -13.43 -5.30 -9.03
C THR A 320 -13.97 -4.17 -9.93
N CYS A 321 -13.58 -2.92 -9.65
CA CYS A 321 -13.97 -1.79 -10.49
C CYS A 321 -13.36 -1.88 -11.89
N ILE A 322 -12.12 -2.36 -12.03
CA ILE A 322 -11.45 -2.58 -13.31
C ILE A 322 -12.20 -3.65 -14.10
N LEU A 323 -12.51 -4.79 -13.48
CA LEU A 323 -13.22 -5.88 -14.12
C LEU A 323 -14.61 -5.45 -14.63
N VAL A 324 -15.37 -4.75 -13.76
CA VAL A 324 -16.70 -4.23 -14.15
C VAL A 324 -16.56 -3.19 -15.27
N ALA A 325 -15.57 -2.28 -15.18
CA ALA A 325 -15.36 -1.28 -16.20
C ALA A 325 -14.99 -1.89 -17.55
N ALA A 326 -14.11 -2.89 -17.56
CA ALA A 326 -13.73 -3.63 -18.77
C ALA A 326 -14.95 -4.32 -19.40
N THR A 327 -15.71 -5.09 -18.60
CA THR A 327 -16.92 -5.76 -19.08
C THR A 327 -17.94 -4.78 -19.66
N LEU A 328 -18.19 -3.65 -18.98
CA LEU A 328 -19.11 -2.62 -19.49
C LEU A 328 -18.59 -1.96 -20.77
N TRP A 329 -17.27 -1.75 -20.86
CA TRP A 329 -16.64 -1.13 -22.03
C TRP A 329 -16.69 -2.06 -23.25
N ASP A 330 -16.51 -3.36 -23.05
CA ASP A 330 -16.55 -4.36 -24.11
C ASP A 330 -17.91 -4.41 -24.82
N HIS A 331 -19.00 -4.03 -24.15
CA HIS A 331 -20.32 -3.93 -24.80
C HIS A 331 -20.35 -2.88 -25.92
N LEU A 332 -19.47 -1.88 -25.88
CA LEU A 332 -19.42 -0.83 -26.90
C LEU A 332 -18.94 -1.37 -28.26
N TRP A 333 -18.17 -2.49 -28.28
CA TRP A 333 -17.79 -3.19 -29.50
C TRP A 333 -18.98 -3.81 -30.22
N GLY A 334 -20.09 -4.08 -29.53
CA GLY A 334 -21.33 -4.55 -30.14
C GLY A 334 -22.08 -3.47 -30.97
N PHE A 335 -21.60 -2.21 -30.97
CA PHE A 335 -22.21 -1.14 -31.76
C PHE A 335 -21.39 -0.88 -33.03
N PRO A 336 -21.86 -1.32 -34.25
CA PRO A 336 -21.09 -1.20 -35.50
C PRO A 336 -20.66 0.25 -35.82
N VAL A 337 -21.46 1.23 -35.41
CA VAL A 337 -21.15 2.65 -35.62
C VAL A 337 -19.88 3.07 -34.83
N LEU A 338 -19.71 2.56 -33.61
CA LEU A 338 -18.54 2.89 -32.78
C LEU A 338 -17.30 2.12 -33.29
N GLU A 339 -17.48 0.83 -33.58
CA GLU A 339 -16.41 -0.02 -34.11
C GLU A 339 -15.83 0.52 -35.42
N GLN A 340 -16.68 0.99 -36.35
CA GLN A 340 -16.25 1.49 -37.65
C GLN A 340 -15.69 2.90 -37.61
N ASN A 341 -16.20 3.79 -36.76
CA ASN A 341 -15.82 5.21 -36.81
C ASN A 341 -14.77 5.61 -35.78
N VAL A 342 -14.69 4.90 -34.63
CA VAL A 342 -13.80 5.27 -33.52
C VAL A 342 -13.12 4.06 -32.86
N PRO A 343 -12.55 3.10 -33.63
CA PRO A 343 -11.93 1.90 -33.05
C PRO A 343 -10.78 2.25 -32.10
N GLY A 344 -9.97 3.24 -32.42
CA GLY A 344 -8.87 3.66 -31.56
C GLY A 344 -9.31 4.26 -30.21
N LEU A 345 -10.55 4.73 -30.08
CA LEU A 345 -11.12 5.11 -28.78
C LEU A 345 -11.50 3.86 -27.97
N LEU A 346 -12.05 2.84 -28.64
CA LEU A 346 -12.44 1.60 -27.99
C LEU A 346 -11.22 0.79 -27.53
N GLU A 347 -10.14 0.80 -28.27
CA GLU A 347 -8.86 0.15 -27.91
C GLU A 347 -8.09 0.92 -26.82
N SER A 348 -8.41 2.19 -26.61
CA SER A 348 -7.68 3.05 -25.69
C SER A 348 -7.98 2.72 -24.22
N PRO A 349 -6.96 2.56 -23.35
CA PRO A 349 -7.19 2.34 -21.92
C PRO A 349 -7.67 3.59 -21.18
N TRP A 350 -7.53 4.79 -21.77
CA TRP A 350 -7.80 6.04 -21.06
C TRP A 350 -9.27 6.27 -20.74
N PRO A 351 -10.24 6.03 -21.65
CA PRO A 351 -11.66 6.13 -21.32
C PRO A 351 -12.07 5.08 -20.27
N VAL A 352 -11.52 3.86 -20.36
CA VAL A 352 -11.75 2.81 -19.37
C VAL A 352 -11.22 3.25 -18.00
N LEU A 353 -10.04 3.88 -17.94
CA LEU A 353 -9.49 4.44 -16.70
C LEU A 353 -10.43 5.48 -16.07
N VAL A 354 -11.05 6.34 -16.89
CA VAL A 354 -12.05 7.29 -16.38
C VAL A 354 -13.24 6.57 -15.78
N LEU A 355 -13.76 5.54 -16.47
CA LEU A 355 -14.87 4.73 -15.97
C LEU A 355 -14.50 4.02 -14.66
N VAL A 356 -13.29 3.44 -14.56
CA VAL A 356 -12.76 2.84 -13.33
C VAL A 356 -12.78 3.84 -12.18
N TRP A 357 -12.32 5.08 -12.39
CA TRP A 357 -12.34 6.09 -11.32
C TRP A 357 -13.75 6.54 -10.94
N VAL A 358 -14.71 6.53 -11.88
CA VAL A 358 -16.14 6.77 -11.58
C VAL A 358 -16.69 5.64 -10.69
N LEU A 359 -16.42 4.37 -11.03
CA LEU A 359 -16.84 3.21 -10.23
C LEU A 359 -16.17 3.20 -8.85
N ILE A 360 -14.88 3.49 -8.77
CA ILE A 360 -14.16 3.68 -7.49
C ILE A 360 -14.83 4.79 -6.67
N GLY A 361 -15.21 5.90 -7.30
CA GLY A 361 -15.99 6.96 -6.65
C GLY A 361 -17.30 6.46 -6.06
N GLY A 362 -18.04 5.61 -6.79
CA GLY A 362 -19.21 4.90 -6.31
C GLY A 362 -18.94 4.02 -5.09
N CYS A 363 -17.85 3.22 -5.15
CA CYS A 363 -17.42 2.39 -4.01
C CYS A 363 -17.02 3.24 -2.78
N VAL A 364 -16.37 4.39 -3.00
CA VAL A 364 -16.03 5.33 -1.92
C VAL A 364 -17.29 5.89 -1.26
N LEU A 365 -18.32 6.21 -2.02
CA LEU A 365 -19.61 6.67 -1.49
C LEU A 365 -20.35 5.55 -0.74
N ALA A 366 -20.37 4.34 -1.31
CA ALA A 366 -21.09 3.20 -0.74
C ALA A 366 -20.41 2.63 0.51
N PHE A 367 -19.07 2.53 0.52
CA PHE A 367 -18.31 1.75 1.50
C PHE A 367 -17.27 2.56 2.28
N GLY A 368 -16.88 3.74 1.80
CA GLY A 368 -15.78 4.53 2.40
C GLY A 368 -16.07 4.99 3.83
N TRP A 369 -17.32 5.10 4.25
CA TRP A 369 -17.70 5.42 5.62
C TRP A 369 -17.23 4.39 6.66
N MET A 370 -16.97 3.14 6.23
CA MET A 370 -16.40 2.11 7.11
C MET A 370 -15.01 2.51 7.63
N GLU A 371 -14.19 3.21 6.83
CA GLU A 371 -12.89 3.72 7.28
C GLU A 371 -13.04 4.79 8.39
N ASP A 372 -14.07 5.64 8.30
CA ASP A 372 -14.35 6.63 9.34
C ASP A 372 -14.77 5.96 10.67
N LEU A 373 -15.66 4.95 10.60
CA LEU A 373 -16.06 4.16 11.77
C LEU A 373 -14.86 3.43 12.38
N ALA A 374 -14.05 2.77 11.54
CA ALA A 374 -12.83 2.11 11.94
C ALA A 374 -11.84 3.07 12.61
N ALA A 375 -11.81 4.33 12.19
CA ALA A 375 -11.01 5.39 12.80
C ALA A 375 -11.67 6.05 14.03
N LYS A 376 -12.88 5.64 14.44
CA LYS A 376 -13.71 6.30 15.47
C LYS A 376 -14.05 7.76 15.12
N GLN A 377 -14.27 8.04 13.86
CA GLN A 377 -14.71 9.33 13.36
C GLN A 377 -16.19 9.27 12.97
N LYS A 378 -16.83 10.44 12.88
CA LYS A 378 -18.19 10.51 12.34
C LYS A 378 -18.17 10.08 10.87
N PRO A 379 -19.06 9.16 10.44
CA PRO A 379 -19.12 8.72 9.04
C PRO A 379 -19.36 9.91 8.12
N ARG A 380 -18.62 9.95 7.02
CA ARG A 380 -18.77 10.95 5.96
C ARG A 380 -18.87 10.25 4.63
N LEU A 381 -19.89 10.57 3.86
CA LEU A 381 -20.03 10.03 2.51
C LEU A 381 -18.87 10.50 1.62
N TRP A 382 -18.54 11.79 1.71
CA TRP A 382 -17.43 12.39 0.96
C TRP A 382 -16.55 13.20 1.91
N PRO A 383 -15.27 12.82 2.10
CA PRO A 383 -14.36 13.59 2.93
C PRO A 383 -14.03 14.91 2.23
N ARG A 384 -14.62 16.00 2.69
CA ARG A 384 -14.16 17.34 2.32
C ARG A 384 -12.77 17.53 2.91
N GLY A 385 -11.86 18.12 2.13
CA GLY A 385 -10.49 18.42 2.56
C GLY A 385 -10.41 19.01 3.96
N GLU A 386 -9.21 19.06 4.53
CA GLU A 386 -8.93 19.35 5.95
C GLU A 386 -9.92 20.31 6.63
N PRO A 387 -10.36 20.01 7.88
CA PRO A 387 -11.14 20.96 8.64
C PRO A 387 -10.34 22.27 8.74
N ARG A 388 -10.90 23.36 8.23
CA ARG A 388 -10.36 24.69 8.45
C ARG A 388 -10.11 24.83 9.95
N VAL A 389 -8.84 25.02 10.32
CA VAL A 389 -8.48 25.34 11.70
C VAL A 389 -9.28 26.59 12.07
N ARG A 390 -10.29 26.41 12.91
CA ARG A 390 -11.08 27.50 13.44
C ARG A 390 -10.11 28.31 14.30
N LYS A 391 -9.60 29.44 13.76
CA LYS A 391 -8.86 30.40 14.56
C LYS A 391 -9.78 30.74 15.74
N ARG A 392 -9.42 30.30 16.95
CA ARG A 392 -10.03 30.84 18.16
C ARG A 392 -9.65 32.33 18.16
N ARG A 393 -10.68 33.17 18.00
CA ARG A 393 -10.60 34.58 18.36
C ARG A 393 -10.56 34.69 19.86
#